data_2b2ad250769249a80af2619806787003
#
_entry.id   2b2ad250769249a80af2619806787003
#
_cell.length_a   1.000
_cell.length_b   1.000
_cell.length_c   1.000
_cell.angle_alpha   90.00
_cell.angle_beta   90.00
_cell.angle_gamma   90.00
#
_symmetry.space_group_name_H-M   'P 1'
#
loop_
_entity.id
_entity.type
_entity.pdbx_description
1 polymer ?
#
loop_
_entity_poly.entity_id
_entity_poly.type
_entity_poly.pdbx_seq_one_letter_code
_entity_poly.pdbx_strand_id
1 'polypeptide(L)'
;MRETAPGAVRMMANRLLDTNLRQGTDRAIGAHYSYLCPSPHVYKWQRFWDSCFQAIAIAHIDPEQAKSELRTLLAAQDDDGFIGHITFWGAKLRGLPHPSAYGQSRPGERLTHSALIQPPMLAQAVERVAEIAHDPAFAPPLMAALDSYHNWLAENRAPDADGLLVIVSPYESGADQSPTFDEAMGIRGRAGRWRLGFKDRWLDLRNWLNDYDPTKMLGAGHFHVKDSTVNALYADSLATMARLHRRQGNDQSAAAYVGLASHVTDSMLIKMLDRSDAIFRSLIGREERRSEPLTVLGLVPLILEGIPREVAAEIAERQLRSHDHFSLRYPVPSVAASEPSFDPRGTGLIWRGPTWVNTNWLLWRGLQRHGEAELAGQLADATVAMVAQAGLREFYNPHSGQGLGAESFGWSALALDMAESS
;
A
#
# COMPACT_ATOMS: atom_id res chain seq x y z
N MET A 1 -5.33 21.15 -31.04
CA MET A 1 -4.92 21.54 -29.66
C MET A 1 -4.08 20.42 -29.10
N ARG A 2 -2.90 20.70 -28.55
CA ARG A 2 -2.15 19.67 -27.81
C ARG A 2 -2.94 19.38 -26.52
N GLU A 3 -3.23 18.13 -26.27
CA GLU A 3 -3.90 17.69 -25.05
C GLU A 3 -3.05 18.06 -23.83
N THR A 4 -3.67 18.56 -22.76
CA THR A 4 -2.98 18.83 -21.50
C THR A 4 -2.59 17.54 -20.81
N ALA A 5 -1.52 17.55 -19.99
CA ALA A 5 -1.09 16.34 -19.27
C ALA A 5 -2.22 15.75 -18.40
N PRO A 6 -3.00 16.54 -17.62
CA PRO A 6 -4.18 16.03 -16.91
C PRO A 6 -5.24 15.41 -17.84
N GLY A 7 -5.53 16.01 -18.98
CA GLY A 7 -6.47 15.47 -19.96
C GLY A 7 -6.05 14.12 -20.51
N ALA A 8 -4.76 13.96 -20.81
CA ALA A 8 -4.19 12.67 -21.25
C ALA A 8 -4.32 11.59 -20.15
N VAL A 9 -4.04 11.93 -18.89
CA VAL A 9 -4.21 10.99 -17.76
C VAL A 9 -5.67 10.59 -17.60
N ARG A 10 -6.61 11.55 -17.66
CA ARG A 10 -8.06 11.28 -17.59
C ARG A 10 -8.53 10.34 -18.70
N MET A 11 -8.08 10.56 -19.93
CA MET A 11 -8.42 9.69 -21.07
C MET A 11 -7.88 8.26 -20.86
N MET A 12 -6.65 8.11 -20.37
CA MET A 12 -6.06 6.81 -20.08
C MET A 12 -6.78 6.11 -18.91
N ALA A 13 -7.15 6.83 -17.87
CA ALA A 13 -7.89 6.30 -16.73
C ALA A 13 -9.30 5.81 -17.15
N ASN A 14 -9.99 6.53 -18.05
CA ASN A 14 -11.25 6.06 -18.63
C ASN A 14 -11.12 4.68 -19.30
N ARG A 15 -10.01 4.43 -20.01
CA ARG A 15 -9.79 3.13 -20.68
C ARG A 15 -9.63 1.96 -19.71
N LEU A 16 -9.27 2.20 -18.43
CA LEU A 16 -9.23 1.13 -17.42
C LEU A 16 -10.61 0.50 -17.20
N LEU A 17 -11.69 1.27 -17.32
CA LEU A 17 -13.06 0.76 -17.21
C LEU A 17 -13.34 -0.28 -18.31
N ASP A 18 -12.77 -0.13 -19.50
CA ASP A 18 -12.94 -1.08 -20.61
C ASP A 18 -11.99 -2.29 -20.49
N THR A 19 -10.76 -2.06 -20.04
CA THR A 19 -9.70 -3.08 -20.12
C THR A 19 -9.53 -3.89 -18.83
N ASN A 20 -9.65 -3.25 -17.67
CA ASN A 20 -9.33 -3.85 -16.37
C ASN A 20 -10.58 -4.33 -15.62
N LEU A 21 -11.77 -3.89 -15.99
CA LEU A 21 -13.01 -4.27 -15.29
C LEU A 21 -13.25 -5.78 -15.34
N ARG A 22 -13.57 -6.34 -14.20
CA ARG A 22 -13.95 -7.74 -14.00
C ARG A 22 -15.25 -7.78 -13.20
N GLN A 23 -16.26 -8.46 -13.74
CA GLN A 23 -17.56 -8.57 -13.12
C GLN A 23 -18.09 -10.00 -13.18
N GLY A 24 -18.86 -10.39 -12.20
CA GLY A 24 -19.46 -11.71 -12.16
C GLY A 24 -20.08 -12.05 -10.81
N THR A 25 -20.37 -13.33 -10.64
CA THR A 25 -20.85 -13.90 -9.37
C THR A 25 -19.92 -15.03 -8.95
N ASP A 26 -19.43 -14.95 -7.75
CA ASP A 26 -18.67 -16.03 -7.13
C ASP A 26 -19.57 -16.82 -6.18
N ARG A 27 -19.90 -18.06 -6.54
CA ARG A 27 -20.79 -18.91 -5.75
C ARG A 27 -20.16 -19.44 -4.47
N ALA A 28 -18.84 -19.50 -4.38
CA ALA A 28 -18.15 -19.98 -3.19
C ALA A 28 -18.02 -18.91 -2.10
N ILE A 29 -17.83 -17.66 -2.53
CA ILE A 29 -17.87 -16.48 -1.65
C ILE A 29 -19.34 -16.07 -1.42
N GLY A 30 -20.25 -16.45 -2.34
CA GLY A 30 -21.67 -16.09 -2.24
C GLY A 30 -21.99 -14.65 -2.64
N ALA A 31 -21.09 -13.98 -3.39
CA ALA A 31 -21.20 -12.57 -3.69
C ALA A 31 -21.08 -12.26 -5.19
N HIS A 32 -21.71 -11.15 -5.61
CA HIS A 32 -21.39 -10.49 -6.86
C HIS A 32 -20.11 -9.68 -6.70
N TYR A 33 -19.30 -9.62 -7.76
CA TYR A 33 -18.10 -8.81 -7.77
C TYR A 33 -18.04 -7.88 -8.98
N SER A 34 -17.51 -6.69 -8.77
CA SER A 34 -17.19 -5.73 -9.80
C SER A 34 -15.95 -4.95 -9.36
N TYR A 35 -14.81 -5.24 -9.94
CA TYR A 35 -13.53 -4.64 -9.58
C TYR A 35 -12.64 -4.42 -10.81
N LEU A 36 -11.67 -3.53 -10.69
CA LEU A 36 -10.61 -3.33 -11.65
C LEU A 36 -9.40 -4.20 -11.28
N CYS A 37 -8.99 -5.13 -12.13
CA CYS A 37 -7.73 -5.83 -11.90
C CYS A 37 -6.55 -4.86 -12.09
N PRO A 38 -5.44 -5.00 -11.34
CA PRO A 38 -4.31 -4.07 -11.44
C PRO A 38 -3.73 -3.98 -12.84
N SER A 39 -3.65 -5.11 -13.57
CA SER A 39 -3.24 -5.15 -14.97
C SER A 39 -3.85 -6.39 -15.64
N PRO A 40 -4.50 -6.27 -16.82
CA PRO A 40 -5.30 -7.35 -17.40
C PRO A 40 -4.49 -8.58 -17.84
N HIS A 41 -3.20 -8.39 -18.11
CA HIS A 41 -2.33 -9.46 -18.61
C HIS A 41 -1.44 -10.09 -17.54
N VAL A 42 -1.09 -9.34 -16.48
CA VAL A 42 -0.14 -9.76 -15.44
C VAL A 42 -0.84 -10.03 -14.11
N TYR A 43 -1.68 -9.12 -13.67
CA TYR A 43 -2.33 -9.15 -12.36
C TYR A 43 -3.86 -9.20 -12.50
N LYS A 44 -4.39 -10.39 -12.68
CA LYS A 44 -5.81 -10.60 -13.06
C LYS A 44 -6.79 -10.53 -11.88
N TRP A 45 -6.28 -10.71 -10.65
CA TRP A 45 -7.09 -10.84 -9.45
C TRP A 45 -7.18 -9.53 -8.71
N GLN A 46 -8.24 -9.35 -7.94
CA GLN A 46 -8.37 -8.20 -7.06
C GLN A 46 -7.27 -8.22 -6.01
N ARG A 47 -6.57 -7.10 -5.84
CA ARG A 47 -5.54 -6.92 -4.81
C ARG A 47 -5.98 -5.82 -3.85
N PHE A 48 -5.75 -6.01 -2.55
CA PHE A 48 -6.30 -5.17 -1.49
C PHE A 48 -5.95 -3.69 -1.66
N TRP A 49 -4.68 -3.31 -1.58
CA TRP A 49 -4.31 -1.90 -1.64
C TRP A 49 -4.41 -1.31 -3.06
N ASP A 50 -4.21 -2.14 -4.10
CA ASP A 50 -4.44 -1.74 -5.49
C ASP A 50 -5.89 -1.30 -5.70
N SER A 51 -6.86 -2.06 -5.19
CA SER A 51 -8.29 -1.71 -5.25
C SER A 51 -8.58 -0.39 -4.54
N CYS A 52 -7.96 -0.15 -3.39
CA CYS A 52 -8.10 1.12 -2.67
C CYS A 52 -7.60 2.30 -3.51
N PHE A 53 -6.41 2.19 -4.11
CA PHE A 53 -5.84 3.21 -4.97
C PHE A 53 -6.63 3.40 -6.27
N GLN A 54 -7.06 2.31 -6.90
CA GLN A 54 -7.85 2.35 -8.13
C GLN A 54 -9.22 2.99 -7.88
N ALA A 55 -9.88 2.66 -6.78
CA ALA A 55 -11.16 3.26 -6.42
C ALA A 55 -11.05 4.78 -6.26
N ILE A 56 -9.98 5.28 -5.59
CA ILE A 56 -9.73 6.71 -5.47
C ILE A 56 -9.57 7.37 -6.86
N ALA A 57 -8.75 6.78 -7.72
CA ALA A 57 -8.50 7.31 -9.05
C ALA A 57 -9.76 7.33 -9.93
N ILE A 58 -10.52 6.24 -9.92
CA ILE A 58 -11.73 6.06 -10.74
C ILE A 58 -12.92 6.87 -10.22
N ALA A 59 -12.95 7.24 -8.94
CA ALA A 59 -14.02 8.08 -8.39
C ALA A 59 -14.17 9.43 -9.14
N HIS A 60 -13.11 9.96 -9.75
CA HIS A 60 -13.16 11.15 -10.61
C HIS A 60 -13.82 10.92 -11.98
N ILE A 61 -14.10 9.67 -12.35
CA ILE A 61 -14.62 9.27 -13.66
C ILE A 61 -15.96 8.57 -13.52
N ASP A 62 -16.00 7.52 -12.72
CA ASP A 62 -17.18 6.70 -12.44
C ASP A 62 -17.25 6.41 -10.93
N PRO A 63 -17.90 7.31 -10.15
CA PRO A 63 -18.03 7.14 -8.71
C PRO A 63 -18.75 5.83 -8.32
N GLU A 64 -19.69 5.35 -9.11
CA GLU A 64 -20.41 4.12 -8.77
C GLU A 64 -19.53 2.88 -8.96
N GLN A 65 -18.69 2.84 -10.00
CA GLN A 65 -17.70 1.77 -10.14
C GLN A 65 -16.65 1.84 -9.01
N ALA A 66 -16.21 3.03 -8.61
CA ALA A 66 -15.31 3.20 -7.46
C ALA A 66 -15.91 2.66 -6.15
N LYS A 67 -17.19 2.97 -5.88
CA LYS A 67 -17.93 2.42 -4.73
C LYS A 67 -18.09 0.90 -4.83
N SER A 68 -18.36 0.39 -6.03
CA SER A 68 -18.49 -1.04 -6.30
C SER A 68 -17.19 -1.81 -6.06
N GLU A 69 -16.05 -1.23 -6.42
CA GLU A 69 -14.70 -1.75 -6.15
C GLU A 69 -14.50 -2.02 -4.64
N LEU A 70 -14.80 -1.02 -3.80
CA LEU A 70 -14.63 -1.12 -2.35
C LEU A 70 -15.65 -2.06 -1.70
N ARG A 71 -16.91 -2.05 -2.17
CA ARG A 71 -17.92 -3.02 -1.73
C ARG A 71 -17.51 -4.45 -2.08
N THR A 72 -16.94 -4.65 -3.27
CA THR A 72 -16.43 -5.95 -3.70
C THR A 72 -15.27 -6.43 -2.81
N LEU A 73 -14.36 -5.53 -2.44
CA LEU A 73 -13.27 -5.86 -1.54
C LEU A 73 -13.79 -6.32 -0.16
N LEU A 74 -14.76 -5.60 0.40
CA LEU A 74 -15.42 -5.96 1.67
C LEU A 74 -16.27 -7.23 1.57
N ALA A 75 -16.86 -7.53 0.40
CA ALA A 75 -17.61 -8.77 0.22
C ALA A 75 -16.75 -10.05 0.27
N ALA A 76 -15.42 -9.90 0.23
CA ALA A 76 -14.47 -10.99 0.40
C ALA A 76 -13.94 -11.12 1.84
N GLN A 77 -14.44 -10.30 2.77
CA GLN A 77 -14.05 -10.35 4.17
C GLN A 77 -14.54 -11.64 4.84
N ASP A 78 -13.68 -12.27 5.62
CA ASP A 78 -14.04 -13.42 6.44
C ASP A 78 -14.87 -13.00 7.67
N ASP A 79 -15.55 -13.96 8.27
CA ASP A 79 -16.44 -13.70 9.43
C ASP A 79 -15.68 -13.11 10.64
N ASP A 80 -14.38 -13.36 10.76
CA ASP A 80 -13.51 -12.81 11.80
C ASP A 80 -12.97 -11.40 11.49
N GLY A 81 -13.22 -10.90 10.28
CA GLY A 81 -12.77 -9.58 9.84
C GLY A 81 -11.55 -9.59 8.92
N PHE A 82 -10.93 -10.73 8.65
CA PHE A 82 -9.77 -10.82 7.77
C PHE A 82 -10.11 -10.47 6.32
N ILE A 83 -9.21 -9.76 5.65
CA ILE A 83 -9.25 -9.54 4.19
C ILE A 83 -7.87 -9.86 3.64
N GLY A 84 -7.80 -10.84 2.73
CA GLY A 84 -6.55 -11.25 2.10
C GLY A 84 -6.01 -10.23 1.10
N HIS A 85 -4.68 -10.18 0.91
CA HIS A 85 -4.04 -9.27 -0.04
C HIS A 85 -4.43 -9.55 -1.51
N ILE A 86 -4.91 -10.74 -1.83
CA ILE A 86 -5.49 -11.10 -3.13
C ILE A 86 -6.79 -11.87 -2.92
N THR A 87 -7.84 -11.48 -3.63
CA THR A 87 -9.09 -12.24 -3.75
C THR A 87 -9.19 -12.86 -5.15
N PHE A 88 -9.44 -14.17 -5.21
CA PHE A 88 -9.46 -14.97 -6.45
C PHE A 88 -10.89 -15.13 -6.99
N TRP A 89 -11.56 -14.02 -7.27
CA TRP A 89 -12.93 -13.99 -7.77
C TRP A 89 -13.12 -14.90 -8.99
N GLY A 90 -14.14 -15.77 -8.94
CA GLY A 90 -14.47 -16.67 -10.03
C GLY A 90 -13.45 -17.76 -10.34
N ALA A 91 -12.33 -17.82 -9.60
CA ALA A 91 -11.28 -18.78 -9.86
C ALA A 91 -11.69 -20.21 -9.47
N LYS A 92 -11.23 -21.19 -10.25
CA LYS A 92 -11.33 -22.62 -9.93
C LYS A 92 -10.03 -23.18 -9.34
N LEU A 93 -9.25 -22.32 -8.69
CA LEU A 93 -8.00 -22.71 -8.05
C LEU A 93 -8.32 -23.65 -6.88
N ARG A 94 -7.68 -24.81 -6.85
CA ARG A 94 -7.72 -25.71 -5.70
C ARG A 94 -6.38 -25.66 -4.98
N GLY A 95 -6.44 -25.66 -3.65
CA GLY A 95 -5.24 -25.59 -2.84
C GLY A 95 -4.33 -26.76 -3.10
N LEU A 96 -3.24 -26.47 -3.77
CA LEU A 96 -1.97 -27.16 -3.60
C LEU A 96 -1.11 -26.21 -2.78
N PRO A 97 -0.16 -26.69 -1.96
CA PRO A 97 0.84 -25.83 -1.38
C PRO A 97 1.54 -25.14 -2.55
N HIS A 98 1.08 -23.93 -2.87
CA HIS A 98 1.68 -23.15 -3.95
C HIS A 98 2.83 -22.38 -3.32
N PRO A 99 4.06 -22.54 -3.81
CA PRO A 99 5.25 -21.89 -3.27
C PRO A 99 5.31 -20.39 -3.63
N SER A 100 4.20 -19.72 -3.62
CA SER A 100 4.10 -18.29 -3.96
C SER A 100 3.02 -17.61 -3.15
N ALA A 101 3.07 -17.68 -1.81
CA ALA A 101 2.30 -16.87 -0.86
C ALA A 101 0.79 -16.71 -1.15
N TYR A 102 0.21 -17.51 -2.01
CA TYR A 102 -1.10 -17.25 -2.57
C TYR A 102 -2.18 -18.13 -1.98
N GLY A 103 -2.08 -18.54 -0.72
CA GLY A 103 -3.27 -19.09 -0.19
C GLY A 103 -3.20 -20.04 0.96
N GLN A 104 -4.02 -19.73 1.94
CA GLN A 104 -4.59 -20.71 2.84
C GLN A 104 -5.61 -21.51 2.05
N SER A 105 -5.30 -22.76 1.76
CA SER A 105 -6.34 -23.74 1.54
C SER A 105 -5.78 -25.10 1.89
N ARG A 106 -6.58 -25.89 2.52
CA ARG A 106 -6.27 -27.31 2.71
C ARG A 106 -6.19 -27.98 1.34
N PRO A 107 -5.36 -29.01 1.17
CA PRO A 107 -5.31 -29.75 -0.07
C PRO A 107 -6.72 -30.15 -0.52
N GLY A 108 -7.12 -29.72 -1.71
CA GLY A 108 -8.44 -30.00 -2.30
C GLY A 108 -9.53 -28.96 -2.08
N GLU A 109 -9.37 -28.02 -1.17
CA GLU A 109 -10.30 -26.90 -0.98
C GLU A 109 -10.07 -25.81 -2.04
N ARG A 110 -11.12 -25.09 -2.35
CA ARG A 110 -11.04 -23.95 -3.29
C ARG A 110 -10.38 -22.77 -2.60
N LEU A 111 -9.44 -22.17 -3.28
CA LEU A 111 -8.79 -20.95 -2.86
C LEU A 111 -9.69 -19.75 -3.20
N THR A 112 -10.16 -19.01 -2.19
CA THR A 112 -10.96 -17.79 -2.33
C THR A 112 -10.12 -16.53 -2.23
N HIS A 113 -9.18 -16.49 -1.30
CA HIS A 113 -8.26 -15.38 -1.08
C HIS A 113 -6.92 -15.89 -0.54
N SER A 114 -5.94 -15.01 -0.49
CA SER A 114 -4.63 -15.27 0.12
C SER A 114 -4.67 -15.09 1.63
N ALA A 115 -3.68 -15.65 2.32
CA ALA A 115 -3.58 -15.63 3.77
C ALA A 115 -2.72 -14.48 4.34
N LEU A 116 -2.25 -13.58 3.51
CA LEU A 116 -1.41 -12.44 3.88
C LEU A 116 -2.22 -11.15 3.84
N ILE A 117 -1.84 -10.16 4.64
CA ILE A 117 -2.39 -8.81 4.60
C ILE A 117 -1.69 -7.96 3.52
N GLN A 118 -2.17 -6.75 3.31
CA GLN A 118 -1.46 -5.65 2.62
C GLN A 118 -1.60 -4.36 3.45
N PRO A 119 -0.86 -3.28 3.09
CA PRO A 119 -0.94 -2.03 3.83
C PRO A 119 -2.39 -1.53 3.98
N PRO A 120 -2.84 -1.19 5.20
CA PRO A 120 -4.24 -0.90 5.48
C PRO A 120 -4.70 0.45 4.90
N MET A 121 -5.27 0.44 3.71
CA MET A 121 -5.72 1.61 2.95
C MET A 121 -7.24 1.73 2.79
N LEU A 122 -8.02 0.78 3.36
CA LEU A 122 -9.44 0.65 3.02
C LEU A 122 -10.29 1.80 3.57
N ALA A 123 -10.09 2.21 4.83
CA ALA A 123 -10.85 3.31 5.41
C ALA A 123 -10.55 4.64 4.69
N GLN A 124 -9.28 4.90 4.36
CA GLN A 124 -8.86 6.08 3.59
C GLN A 124 -9.50 6.10 2.20
N ALA A 125 -9.57 4.94 1.54
CA ALA A 125 -10.22 4.83 0.23
C ALA A 125 -11.71 5.08 0.32
N VAL A 126 -12.40 4.53 1.33
CA VAL A 126 -13.84 4.78 1.57
C VAL A 126 -14.10 6.26 1.83
N GLU A 127 -13.32 6.90 2.70
CA GLU A 127 -13.45 8.34 2.99
C GLU A 127 -13.23 9.17 1.72
N ARG A 128 -12.13 8.91 0.98
CA ARG A 128 -11.78 9.69 -0.21
C ARG A 128 -12.77 9.52 -1.36
N VAL A 129 -13.25 8.29 -1.60
CA VAL A 129 -14.27 8.03 -2.62
C VAL A 129 -15.59 8.73 -2.26
N ALA A 130 -16.00 8.71 -0.99
CA ALA A 130 -17.18 9.44 -0.54
C ALA A 130 -17.05 10.96 -0.76
N GLU A 131 -15.86 11.52 -0.53
CA GLU A 131 -15.56 12.94 -0.75
C GLU A 131 -15.63 13.31 -2.24
N ILE A 132 -14.91 12.57 -3.10
CA ILE A 132 -14.89 12.82 -4.55
C ILE A 132 -16.30 12.64 -5.16
N ALA A 133 -17.03 11.61 -4.73
CA ALA A 133 -18.38 11.33 -5.18
C ALA A 133 -19.44 12.29 -4.61
N HIS A 134 -19.09 13.16 -3.67
CA HIS A 134 -20.02 13.98 -2.88
C HIS A 134 -21.16 13.15 -2.26
N ASP A 135 -20.86 11.93 -1.81
CA ASP A 135 -21.84 10.98 -1.25
C ASP A 135 -21.50 10.60 0.19
N PRO A 136 -21.94 11.38 1.18
CA PRO A 136 -21.72 11.05 2.60
C PRO A 136 -22.46 9.78 3.05
N ALA A 137 -23.44 9.29 2.28
CA ALA A 137 -24.19 8.08 2.60
C ALA A 137 -23.44 6.80 2.22
N PHE A 138 -22.32 6.89 1.51
CA PHE A 138 -21.56 5.72 1.09
C PHE A 138 -20.87 5.00 2.26
N ALA A 139 -20.24 5.72 3.18
CA ALA A 139 -19.47 5.14 4.28
C ALA A 139 -20.31 4.44 5.37
N PRO A 140 -21.46 4.98 5.84
CA PRO A 140 -22.20 4.42 6.96
C PRO A 140 -22.53 2.93 6.86
N PRO A 141 -22.98 2.36 5.74
CA PRO A 141 -23.27 0.93 5.63
C PRO A 141 -22.03 0.02 5.74
N LEU A 142 -20.83 0.58 5.56
CA LEU A 142 -19.56 -0.17 5.54
C LEU A 142 -18.88 -0.22 6.90
N MET A 143 -19.32 0.59 7.86
CA MET A 143 -18.61 0.80 9.13
C MET A 143 -18.39 -0.48 9.93
N ALA A 144 -19.41 -1.34 10.06
CA ALA A 144 -19.26 -2.58 10.81
C ALA A 144 -18.16 -3.50 10.22
N ALA A 145 -18.08 -3.58 8.91
CA ALA A 145 -17.03 -4.35 8.23
C ALA A 145 -15.65 -3.71 8.38
N LEU A 146 -15.57 -2.38 8.32
CA LEU A 146 -14.32 -1.64 8.59
C LEU A 146 -13.86 -1.82 10.04
N ASP A 147 -14.76 -1.74 11.02
CA ASP A 147 -14.45 -2.00 12.43
C ASP A 147 -13.91 -3.43 12.63
N SER A 148 -14.57 -4.42 12.04
CA SER A 148 -14.15 -5.83 12.10
C SER A 148 -12.74 -6.02 11.51
N TYR A 149 -12.44 -5.38 10.38
CA TYR A 149 -11.10 -5.43 9.77
C TYR A 149 -10.02 -4.83 10.68
N HIS A 150 -10.26 -3.67 11.29
CA HIS A 150 -9.29 -3.04 12.18
C HIS A 150 -9.10 -3.82 13.49
N ASN A 151 -10.16 -4.41 14.02
CA ASN A 151 -10.09 -5.30 15.18
C ASN A 151 -9.24 -6.52 14.87
N TRP A 152 -9.47 -7.16 13.70
CA TRP A 152 -8.66 -8.30 13.27
C TRP A 152 -7.17 -7.94 13.18
N LEU A 153 -6.82 -6.78 12.60
CA LEU A 153 -5.42 -6.33 12.53
C LEU A 153 -4.82 -6.15 13.92
N ALA A 154 -5.53 -5.48 14.83
CA ALA A 154 -5.05 -5.25 16.19
C ALA A 154 -4.83 -6.56 16.96
N GLU A 155 -5.76 -7.51 16.85
CA GLU A 155 -5.71 -8.78 17.58
C GLU A 155 -4.67 -9.75 17.00
N ASN A 156 -4.49 -9.76 15.68
CA ASN A 156 -3.70 -10.78 15.00
C ASN A 156 -2.33 -10.31 14.51
N ARG A 157 -2.07 -9.00 14.50
CA ARG A 157 -0.83 -8.44 13.93
C ARG A 157 -0.09 -7.47 14.84
N ALA A 158 -0.68 -7.03 15.96
CA ALA A 158 -0.04 -6.16 16.95
C ALA A 158 0.29 -6.95 18.23
N PRO A 159 1.36 -7.77 18.24
CA PRO A 159 1.65 -8.66 19.37
C PRO A 159 2.18 -7.93 20.60
N ASP A 160 2.67 -6.71 20.45
CA ASP A 160 3.35 -5.96 21.49
C ASP A 160 2.52 -4.76 21.98
N ALA A 161 2.83 -4.28 23.20
CA ALA A 161 2.11 -3.16 23.81
C ALA A 161 2.29 -1.81 23.09
N ASP A 162 3.17 -1.73 22.09
CA ASP A 162 3.37 -0.53 21.27
C ASP A 162 2.34 -0.36 20.15
N GLY A 163 1.46 -1.34 19.97
CA GLY A 163 0.39 -1.33 18.96
C GLY A 163 0.86 -1.39 17.51
N LEU A 164 2.16 -1.59 17.27
CA LEU A 164 2.71 -1.68 15.91
C LEU A 164 2.40 -3.05 15.30
N LEU A 165 1.92 -3.03 14.06
CA LEU A 165 1.69 -4.23 13.29
C LEU A 165 3.01 -4.88 12.86
N VAL A 166 3.06 -6.21 12.97
CA VAL A 166 4.14 -7.04 12.46
C VAL A 166 3.70 -7.70 11.16
N ILE A 167 4.52 -7.57 10.13
CA ILE A 167 4.40 -8.35 8.91
C ILE A 167 5.22 -9.63 8.99
N VAL A 168 4.68 -10.72 8.41
CA VAL A 168 5.25 -12.07 8.43
C VAL A 168 5.79 -12.51 7.07
N SER A 169 5.72 -11.61 6.09
CA SER A 169 6.24 -11.78 4.74
C SER A 169 6.51 -10.41 4.11
N PRO A 170 7.55 -10.25 3.27
CA PRO A 170 7.77 -9.03 2.50
C PRO A 170 6.55 -8.64 1.62
N TYR A 171 5.79 -9.61 1.15
CA TYR A 171 4.57 -9.38 0.33
C TYR A 171 3.52 -8.54 1.05
N GLU A 172 3.48 -8.57 2.39
CA GLU A 172 2.53 -7.78 3.18
C GLU A 172 2.83 -6.28 3.20
N SER A 173 4.06 -5.89 2.86
CA SER A 173 4.45 -4.48 2.72
C SER A 173 3.96 -3.83 1.42
N GLY A 174 3.61 -4.65 0.42
CA GLY A 174 3.37 -4.19 -0.95
C GLY A 174 4.63 -3.77 -1.72
N ALA A 175 5.81 -3.78 -1.07
CA ALA A 175 7.12 -3.46 -1.64
C ALA A 175 8.13 -4.60 -1.43
N ASP A 176 7.69 -5.81 -1.74
CA ASP A 176 8.29 -7.11 -1.40
C ASP A 176 9.78 -7.26 -1.73
N GLN A 177 10.29 -6.53 -2.72
CA GLN A 177 11.69 -6.60 -3.16
C GLN A 177 12.55 -5.44 -2.63
N SER A 178 12.01 -4.62 -1.73
CA SER A 178 12.76 -3.52 -1.12
C SER A 178 13.98 -4.02 -0.35
N PRO A 179 15.13 -3.31 -0.42
CA PRO A 179 16.31 -3.66 0.36
C PRO A 179 16.09 -3.55 1.87
N THR A 180 15.04 -2.86 2.31
CA THR A 180 14.61 -2.81 3.71
C THR A 180 14.48 -4.20 4.34
N PHE A 181 14.10 -5.21 3.55
CA PHE A 181 13.85 -6.58 4.03
C PHE A 181 15.03 -7.54 3.87
N ASP A 182 16.15 -7.10 3.27
CA ASP A 182 17.30 -7.98 3.00
C ASP A 182 17.83 -8.64 4.27
N GLU A 183 17.98 -7.87 5.36
CA GLU A 183 18.44 -8.40 6.63
C GLU A 183 17.47 -9.44 7.21
N ALA A 184 16.17 -9.14 7.23
CA ALA A 184 15.13 -10.05 7.71
C ALA A 184 15.08 -11.35 6.91
N MET A 185 15.37 -11.28 5.60
CA MET A 185 15.48 -12.43 4.69
C MET A 185 16.83 -13.13 4.77
N GLY A 186 17.75 -12.68 5.64
CA GLY A 186 19.10 -13.23 5.77
C GLY A 186 19.94 -13.05 4.49
N ILE A 187 19.72 -11.97 3.75
CA ILE A 187 20.48 -11.59 2.56
C ILE A 187 21.58 -10.64 2.99
N ARG A 188 22.82 -11.03 2.74
CA ARG A 188 24.00 -10.21 2.96
C ARG A 188 24.64 -9.86 1.63
N GLY A 189 25.01 -8.59 1.43
CA GLY A 189 25.58 -8.07 0.20
C GLY A 189 24.52 -7.90 -0.91
N ARG A 190 24.95 -7.96 -2.19
CA ARG A 190 24.05 -7.70 -3.32
C ARG A 190 22.97 -8.78 -3.44
N ALA A 191 21.71 -8.39 -3.32
CA ALA A 191 20.58 -9.27 -3.56
C ALA A 191 20.47 -9.57 -5.04
N GLY A 192 20.33 -10.86 -5.39
CA GLY A 192 20.01 -11.31 -6.73
C GLY A 192 18.58 -11.86 -6.79
N ARG A 193 17.89 -11.71 -7.93
CA ARG A 193 16.51 -12.17 -8.15
C ARG A 193 16.29 -13.64 -7.76
N TRP A 194 17.23 -14.51 -8.12
CA TRP A 194 17.16 -15.94 -7.80
C TRP A 194 17.27 -16.22 -6.29
N ARG A 195 18.18 -15.52 -5.62
CA ARG A 195 18.39 -15.68 -4.18
C ARG A 195 17.18 -15.19 -3.40
N LEU A 196 16.63 -14.03 -3.77
CA LEU A 196 15.44 -13.48 -3.14
C LEU A 196 14.26 -14.44 -3.38
N GLY A 197 13.98 -14.83 -4.62
CA GLY A 197 12.88 -15.73 -4.92
C GLY A 197 12.97 -17.11 -4.25
N PHE A 198 14.18 -17.63 -3.99
CA PHE A 198 14.36 -18.84 -3.18
C PHE A 198 13.99 -18.60 -1.72
N LYS A 199 14.41 -17.47 -1.16
CA LYS A 199 14.12 -17.10 0.23
C LYS A 199 12.61 -16.86 0.44
N ASP A 200 11.96 -16.19 -0.50
CA ASP A 200 10.50 -15.98 -0.48
C ASP A 200 9.75 -17.31 -0.45
N ARG A 201 10.10 -18.22 -1.34
CA ARG A 201 9.46 -19.55 -1.39
C ARG A 201 9.69 -20.37 -0.12
N TRP A 202 10.87 -20.25 0.46
CA TRP A 202 11.20 -20.92 1.71
C TRP A 202 10.41 -20.36 2.89
N LEU A 203 10.27 -19.05 2.96
CA LEU A 203 9.45 -18.38 3.95
C LEU A 203 7.97 -18.77 3.80
N ASP A 204 7.49 -18.79 2.58
CA ASP A 204 6.12 -19.17 2.24
C ASP A 204 5.79 -20.60 2.67
N LEU A 205 6.71 -21.54 2.38
CA LEU A 205 6.58 -22.92 2.86
C LEU A 205 6.51 -22.99 4.39
N ARG A 206 7.30 -22.20 5.11
CA ARG A 206 7.26 -22.15 6.59
C ARG A 206 5.95 -21.59 7.12
N ASN A 207 5.44 -20.52 6.49
CA ASN A 207 4.14 -19.96 6.84
C ASN A 207 3.01 -20.97 6.57
N TRP A 208 3.09 -21.70 5.46
CA TRP A 208 2.16 -22.77 5.14
C TRP A 208 2.23 -23.93 6.16
N LEU A 209 3.41 -24.35 6.61
CA LEU A 209 3.57 -25.36 7.67
C LEU A 209 3.03 -24.90 9.01
N ASN A 210 2.87 -23.60 9.21
CA ASN A 210 2.17 -23.00 10.34
C ASN A 210 0.68 -22.73 10.06
N ASP A 211 0.11 -23.33 9.01
CA ASP A 211 -1.28 -23.12 8.57
C ASP A 211 -1.63 -21.66 8.25
N TYR A 212 -0.64 -20.79 8.02
CA TYR A 212 -0.78 -19.33 8.00
C TYR A 212 -1.50 -18.75 9.23
N ASP A 213 -1.53 -19.49 10.33
CA ASP A 213 -2.09 -19.01 11.58
C ASP A 213 -1.26 -17.85 12.14
N PRO A 214 -1.87 -16.68 12.40
CA PRO A 214 -1.13 -15.49 12.83
C PRO A 214 -0.30 -15.73 14.10
N THR A 215 -0.87 -16.40 15.08
CA THR A 215 -0.20 -16.69 16.36
C THR A 215 1.02 -17.58 16.16
N LYS A 216 0.87 -18.64 15.34
CA LYS A 216 1.97 -19.55 15.03
C LYS A 216 3.07 -18.86 14.22
N MET A 217 2.71 -18.07 13.20
CA MET A 217 3.67 -17.33 12.36
C MET A 217 4.46 -16.32 13.19
N LEU A 218 3.78 -15.51 14.01
CA LEU A 218 4.42 -14.55 14.91
C LEU A 218 5.28 -15.28 15.96
N GLY A 219 4.77 -16.38 16.52
CA GLY A 219 5.52 -17.23 17.46
C GLY A 219 6.78 -17.84 16.86
N ALA A 220 6.74 -18.31 15.62
CA ALA A 220 7.89 -18.85 14.90
C ALA A 220 8.94 -17.80 14.54
N GLY A 221 8.54 -16.55 14.27
CA GLY A 221 9.45 -15.44 14.02
C GLY A 221 10.37 -15.63 12.80
N HIS A 222 9.94 -16.37 11.78
CA HIS A 222 10.75 -16.61 10.59
C HIS A 222 11.00 -15.34 9.77
N PHE A 223 10.02 -14.44 9.77
CA PHE A 223 10.10 -13.07 9.29
C PHE A 223 9.27 -12.24 10.26
N HIS A 224 9.90 -11.30 10.92
CA HIS A 224 9.29 -10.46 11.94
C HIS A 224 9.75 -9.03 11.70
N VAL A 225 8.90 -8.22 11.10
CA VAL A 225 9.23 -6.85 10.75
C VAL A 225 8.06 -5.93 11.09
N LYS A 226 8.32 -4.89 11.88
CA LYS A 226 7.41 -3.76 12.04
C LYS A 226 7.75 -2.78 10.93
N ASP A 227 7.03 -2.87 9.80
CA ASP A 227 7.31 -2.06 8.61
C ASP A 227 6.81 -0.63 8.78
N SER A 228 7.62 0.36 8.37
CA SER A 228 7.29 1.77 8.53
C SER A 228 6.09 2.22 7.69
N THR A 229 5.95 1.71 6.46
CA THR A 229 4.81 2.03 5.58
C THR A 229 3.52 1.39 6.08
N VAL A 230 3.56 0.09 6.43
CA VAL A 230 2.37 -0.63 6.93
C VAL A 230 1.84 0.04 8.19
N ASN A 231 2.72 0.39 9.12
CA ASN A 231 2.33 1.04 10.37
C ASN A 231 1.86 2.48 10.18
N ALA A 232 2.45 3.23 9.24
CA ALA A 232 1.98 4.55 8.88
C ALA A 232 0.56 4.51 8.30
N LEU A 233 0.30 3.60 7.35
CA LEU A 233 -1.02 3.45 6.77
C LEU A 233 -2.04 2.89 7.77
N TYR A 234 -1.61 2.06 8.71
CA TYR A 234 -2.46 1.61 9.81
C TYR A 234 -2.87 2.77 10.74
N ALA A 235 -1.92 3.58 11.18
CA ALA A 235 -2.21 4.73 12.03
C ALA A 235 -3.11 5.77 11.33
N ASP A 236 -2.85 6.05 10.04
CA ASP A 236 -3.71 6.93 9.22
C ASP A 236 -5.11 6.32 9.00
N SER A 237 -5.19 5.00 8.85
CA SER A 237 -6.47 4.27 8.76
C SER A 237 -7.28 4.40 10.06
N LEU A 238 -6.65 4.25 11.22
CA LEU A 238 -7.28 4.45 12.53
C LEU A 238 -7.76 5.90 12.70
N ALA A 239 -6.97 6.89 12.30
CA ALA A 239 -7.37 8.30 12.32
C ALA A 239 -8.56 8.55 11.38
N THR A 240 -8.60 7.88 10.23
CA THR A 240 -9.72 7.93 9.29
C THR A 240 -10.98 7.32 9.89
N MET A 241 -10.87 6.17 10.56
CA MET A 241 -12.00 5.57 11.29
C MET A 241 -12.57 6.52 12.35
N ALA A 242 -11.71 7.23 13.07
CA ALA A 242 -12.15 8.23 14.03
C ALA A 242 -12.98 9.35 13.36
N ARG A 243 -12.57 9.84 12.18
CA ARG A 243 -13.33 10.83 11.40
C ARG A 243 -14.66 10.28 10.91
N LEU A 244 -14.67 9.06 10.38
CA LEU A 244 -15.88 8.39 9.89
C LEU A 244 -16.90 8.15 11.01
N HIS A 245 -16.48 7.68 12.18
CA HIS A 245 -17.36 7.53 13.36
C HIS A 245 -17.91 8.88 13.85
N ARG A 246 -17.07 9.92 13.88
CA ARG A 246 -17.51 11.26 14.30
C ARG A 246 -18.58 11.83 13.36
N ARG A 247 -18.43 11.65 12.04
CA ARG A 247 -19.45 12.05 11.05
C ARG A 247 -20.80 11.36 11.25
N GLN A 248 -20.81 10.21 11.93
CA GLN A 248 -22.03 9.45 12.26
C GLN A 248 -22.54 9.72 13.69
N GLY A 249 -21.91 10.61 14.44
CA GLY A 249 -22.26 10.91 15.83
C GLY A 249 -21.82 9.84 16.85
N ASN A 250 -20.94 8.92 16.45
CA ASN A 250 -20.40 7.87 17.33
C ASN A 250 -19.15 8.36 18.07
N ASP A 251 -19.30 9.34 18.94
CA ASP A 251 -18.18 10.04 19.59
C ASP A 251 -17.32 9.11 20.46
N GLN A 252 -17.90 8.10 21.09
CA GLN A 252 -17.16 7.11 21.89
C GLN A 252 -16.20 6.30 21.03
N SER A 253 -16.67 5.73 19.92
CA SER A 253 -15.82 5.00 18.97
C SER A 253 -14.77 5.92 18.34
N ALA A 254 -15.18 7.15 17.98
CA ALA A 254 -14.26 8.14 17.44
C ALA A 254 -13.10 8.44 18.42
N ALA A 255 -13.39 8.62 19.70
CA ALA A 255 -12.37 8.85 20.73
C ALA A 255 -11.44 7.64 20.91
N ALA A 256 -11.98 6.42 20.88
CA ALA A 256 -11.18 5.20 20.97
C ALA A 256 -10.20 5.10 19.79
N TYR A 257 -10.66 5.33 18.57
CA TYR A 257 -9.81 5.31 17.37
C TYR A 257 -8.76 6.44 17.37
N VAL A 258 -9.07 7.63 17.87
CA VAL A 258 -8.06 8.69 18.07
C VAL A 258 -6.96 8.21 19.02
N GLY A 259 -7.33 7.57 20.13
CA GLY A 259 -6.36 7.03 21.09
C GLY A 259 -5.43 5.98 20.45
N LEU A 260 -5.99 5.05 19.69
CA LEU A 260 -5.22 4.03 18.98
C LEU A 260 -4.28 4.66 17.92
N ALA A 261 -4.78 5.58 17.10
CA ALA A 261 -3.98 6.27 16.10
C ALA A 261 -2.81 7.03 16.72
N SER A 262 -3.05 7.76 17.79
CA SER A 262 -2.00 8.48 18.52
C SER A 262 -0.97 7.51 19.09
N HIS A 263 -1.41 6.43 19.72
CA HIS A 263 -0.52 5.44 20.33
C HIS A 263 0.44 4.82 19.30
N VAL A 264 -0.08 4.40 18.14
CA VAL A 264 0.75 3.86 17.05
C VAL A 264 1.71 4.94 16.52
N THR A 265 1.23 6.17 16.30
CA THR A 265 2.07 7.28 15.82
C THR A 265 3.20 7.61 16.80
N ASP A 266 2.91 7.68 18.11
CA ASP A 266 3.92 7.93 19.14
C ASP A 266 4.96 6.80 19.19
N SER A 267 4.53 5.55 19.08
CA SER A 267 5.42 4.39 18.99
C SER A 267 6.34 4.47 17.77
N MET A 268 5.82 4.90 16.61
CA MET A 268 6.64 5.11 15.42
C MET A 268 7.66 6.25 15.62
N LEU A 269 7.26 7.37 16.21
CA LEU A 269 8.15 8.49 16.49
C LEU A 269 9.28 8.10 17.45
N ILE A 270 8.99 7.29 18.46
CA ILE A 270 9.97 6.85 19.45
C ILE A 270 10.92 5.79 18.89
N LYS A 271 10.39 4.78 18.21
CA LYS A 271 11.15 3.59 17.82
C LYS A 271 11.72 3.68 16.40
N MET A 272 10.96 4.19 15.44
CA MET A 272 11.28 4.14 14.02
C MET A 272 11.97 5.41 13.50
N LEU A 273 11.69 6.59 14.06
CA LEU A 273 12.29 7.83 13.58
C LEU A 273 13.80 7.86 13.85
N ASP A 274 14.57 7.87 12.79
CA ASP A 274 16.01 8.11 12.82
C ASP A 274 16.28 9.61 12.60
N ARG A 275 16.58 10.32 13.70
CA ARG A 275 16.85 11.77 13.63
C ARG A 275 18.18 12.08 12.97
N SER A 276 19.14 11.15 12.97
CA SER A 276 20.44 11.36 12.33
C SER A 276 20.33 11.47 10.81
N ASP A 277 19.39 10.68 10.23
CA ASP A 277 19.14 10.67 8.79
C ASP A 277 17.83 11.39 8.41
N ALA A 278 17.00 11.80 9.38
CA ALA A 278 15.67 12.35 9.15
C ALA A 278 14.80 11.43 8.29
N ILE A 279 14.62 10.21 8.73
CA ILE A 279 13.80 9.19 8.04
C ILE A 279 13.25 8.18 9.05
N PHE A 280 12.12 7.56 8.74
CA PHE A 280 11.64 6.42 9.53
C PHE A 280 12.30 5.12 9.05
N ARG A 281 12.66 4.26 10.01
CA ARG A 281 13.27 2.96 9.77
C ARG A 281 12.33 1.84 10.19
N SER A 282 12.12 0.85 9.33
CA SER A 282 11.43 -0.38 9.74
C SER A 282 12.26 -1.11 10.80
N LEU A 283 11.56 -1.80 11.71
CA LEU A 283 12.19 -2.54 12.82
C LEU A 283 12.27 -4.02 12.47
N ILE A 284 13.48 -4.55 12.49
CA ILE A 284 13.82 -5.89 12.05
C ILE A 284 14.05 -6.82 13.24
N GLY A 285 13.36 -7.97 13.22
CA GLY A 285 13.47 -8.98 14.27
C GLY A 285 12.80 -8.58 15.57
N ARG A 286 12.81 -9.47 16.54
CA ARG A 286 12.25 -9.21 17.88
C ARG A 286 13.08 -8.23 18.69
N GLU A 287 14.35 -8.07 18.32
CA GLU A 287 15.26 -7.09 18.90
C GLU A 287 15.03 -5.68 18.36
N GLU A 288 14.09 -5.51 17.43
CA GLU A 288 13.67 -4.23 16.84
C GLU A 288 14.85 -3.40 16.30
N ARG A 289 15.78 -4.05 15.60
CA ARG A 289 16.88 -3.31 14.95
C ARG A 289 16.35 -2.48 13.80
N ARG A 290 16.79 -1.23 13.72
CA ARG A 290 16.42 -0.34 12.60
C ARG A 290 17.04 -0.83 11.30
N SER A 291 16.25 -0.86 10.23
CA SER A 291 16.72 -1.15 8.88
C SER A 291 17.71 -0.08 8.41
N GLU A 292 18.75 -0.47 7.67
CA GLU A 292 19.80 0.47 7.23
C GLU A 292 19.46 1.24 5.94
N PRO A 293 18.90 0.61 4.87
CA PRO A 293 18.73 1.28 3.59
C PRO A 293 17.77 2.48 3.62
N LEU A 294 18.14 3.55 2.88
CA LEU A 294 17.28 4.70 2.65
C LEU A 294 16.27 4.36 1.54
N THR A 295 15.04 4.12 1.92
CA THR A 295 13.97 3.73 0.99
C THR A 295 12.74 4.63 1.14
N VAL A 296 11.92 4.68 0.08
CA VAL A 296 10.66 5.42 0.09
C VAL A 296 9.72 4.96 1.22
N LEU A 297 9.86 3.73 1.68
CA LEU A 297 9.04 3.20 2.79
C LEU A 297 9.22 4.00 4.08
N GLY A 298 10.42 4.53 4.30
CA GLY A 298 10.72 5.40 5.45
C GLY A 298 10.21 6.84 5.30
N LEU A 299 9.73 7.23 4.13
CA LEU A 299 9.16 8.56 3.87
C LEU A 299 7.61 8.56 3.94
N VAL A 300 6.98 7.41 3.68
CA VAL A 300 5.51 7.27 3.74
C VAL A 300 4.92 7.72 5.09
N PRO A 301 5.59 7.58 6.25
CA PRO A 301 5.07 8.13 7.50
C PRO A 301 4.76 9.63 7.50
N LEU A 302 5.24 10.41 6.53
CA LEU A 302 4.78 11.80 6.32
C LEU A 302 3.26 11.91 6.15
N ILE A 303 2.55 10.83 5.82
CA ILE A 303 1.07 10.84 5.75
C ILE A 303 0.40 11.05 7.11
N LEU A 304 1.10 10.83 8.23
CA LEU A 304 0.54 10.89 9.58
C LEU A 304 0.31 12.33 10.04
N GLU A 305 -0.90 12.63 10.49
CA GLU A 305 -1.27 13.94 11.03
C GLU A 305 -0.54 14.28 12.35
N GLY A 306 -0.17 13.24 13.13
CA GLY A 306 0.47 13.39 14.45
C GLY A 306 1.98 13.63 14.40
N ILE A 307 2.61 13.71 13.24
CA ILE A 307 4.04 14.05 13.13
C ILE A 307 4.24 15.55 13.40
N PRO A 308 5.18 15.92 14.30
CA PRO A 308 5.53 17.33 14.51
C PRO A 308 5.97 17.99 13.19
N ARG A 309 5.54 19.23 12.96
CA ARG A 309 5.85 19.97 11.72
C ARG A 309 7.35 20.10 11.45
N GLU A 310 8.13 20.30 12.50
CA GLU A 310 9.60 20.37 12.39
C GLU A 310 10.23 19.06 11.91
N VAL A 311 9.68 17.91 12.31
CA VAL A 311 10.12 16.59 11.84
C VAL A 311 9.76 16.41 10.37
N ALA A 312 8.55 16.76 9.98
CA ALA A 312 8.11 16.67 8.59
C ALA A 312 8.94 17.58 7.68
N ALA A 313 9.19 18.83 8.11
CA ALA A 313 10.03 19.78 7.38
C ALA A 313 11.48 19.30 7.26
N GLU A 314 12.05 18.70 8.33
CA GLU A 314 13.41 18.13 8.29
C GLU A 314 13.51 16.96 7.31
N ILE A 315 12.51 16.06 7.28
CA ILE A 315 12.43 14.96 6.31
C ILE A 315 12.33 15.51 4.88
N ALA A 316 11.45 16.49 4.65
CA ALA A 316 11.28 17.11 3.34
C ALA A 316 12.61 17.74 2.85
N GLU A 317 13.29 18.50 3.68
CA GLU A 317 14.55 19.17 3.33
C GLU A 317 15.67 18.20 3.07
N ARG A 318 15.91 17.24 4.00
CA ARG A 318 17.08 16.38 3.94
C ARG A 318 16.92 15.19 3.00
N GLN A 319 15.69 14.75 2.75
CA GLN A 319 15.43 13.57 1.93
C GLN A 319 14.81 13.94 0.57
N LEU A 320 13.66 14.63 0.57
CA LEU A 320 12.91 14.85 -0.65
C LEU A 320 13.49 15.96 -1.53
N ARG A 321 14.24 16.94 -0.97
CA ARG A 321 14.94 17.98 -1.74
C ARG A 321 16.37 17.58 -2.12
N SER A 322 16.90 16.50 -1.54
CA SER A 322 18.27 16.04 -1.81
C SER A 322 18.39 15.32 -3.13
N HIS A 323 19.23 15.79 -4.02
CA HIS A 323 19.55 15.14 -5.31
C HIS A 323 20.34 13.83 -5.14
N ASP A 324 21.07 13.68 -4.04
CA ASP A 324 21.77 12.44 -3.70
C ASP A 324 20.80 11.36 -3.19
N HIS A 325 19.60 11.75 -2.75
CA HIS A 325 18.62 10.84 -2.20
C HIS A 325 17.41 10.66 -3.11
N PHE A 326 16.38 11.50 -2.96
CA PHE A 326 15.08 11.25 -3.58
C PHE A 326 14.63 12.32 -4.60
N SER A 327 15.37 13.43 -4.75
CA SER A 327 15.06 14.51 -5.69
C SER A 327 15.65 14.25 -7.08
N LEU A 328 15.08 13.31 -7.81
CA LEU A 328 15.43 13.04 -9.19
C LEU A 328 14.48 13.77 -10.15
N ARG A 329 14.74 13.70 -11.47
CA ARG A 329 13.91 14.36 -12.49
C ARG A 329 12.43 13.95 -12.41
N TYR A 330 12.18 12.67 -12.17
CA TYR A 330 10.86 12.12 -11.91
C TYR A 330 10.88 11.45 -10.51
N PRO A 331 10.74 12.28 -9.43
CA PRO A 331 10.79 11.79 -8.07
C PRO A 331 9.52 10.97 -7.77
N VAL A 332 9.45 10.16 -6.77
CA VAL A 332 10.43 9.79 -5.77
C VAL A 332 10.86 8.34 -6.06
N PRO A 333 12.16 8.04 -6.21
CA PRO A 333 12.60 6.66 -6.42
C PRO A 333 12.33 5.80 -5.20
N SER A 334 12.12 4.50 -5.40
CA SER A 334 11.85 3.56 -4.31
C SER A 334 13.03 3.36 -3.34
N VAL A 335 14.24 3.72 -3.77
CA VAL A 335 15.48 3.70 -2.99
C VAL A 335 16.26 4.97 -3.30
N ALA A 336 16.94 5.55 -2.31
CA ALA A 336 17.75 6.75 -2.51
C ALA A 336 18.84 6.52 -3.58
N ALA A 337 19.12 7.54 -4.39
CA ALA A 337 20.10 7.42 -5.49
C ALA A 337 21.52 7.12 -5.00
N SER A 338 21.84 7.48 -3.76
CA SER A 338 23.12 7.16 -3.09
C SER A 338 23.28 5.71 -2.62
N GLU A 339 22.18 4.95 -2.56
CA GLU A 339 22.24 3.58 -2.06
C GLU A 339 22.91 2.62 -3.05
N PRO A 340 23.77 1.70 -2.57
CA PRO A 340 24.42 0.71 -3.43
C PRO A 340 23.45 -0.21 -4.18
N SER A 341 22.22 -0.34 -3.69
CA SER A 341 21.16 -1.15 -4.29
C SER A 341 20.34 -0.41 -5.36
N PHE A 342 20.61 0.88 -5.59
CA PHE A 342 19.84 1.69 -6.54
C PHE A 342 19.99 1.18 -7.99
N ASP A 343 18.86 0.80 -8.59
CA ASP A 343 18.73 0.39 -9.99
C ASP A 343 17.51 1.10 -10.61
N PRO A 344 17.70 2.23 -11.31
CA PRO A 344 16.59 3.03 -11.85
C PRO A 344 15.79 2.33 -12.95
N ARG A 345 16.27 1.18 -13.46
CA ARG A 345 15.58 0.39 -14.48
C ARG A 345 14.75 -0.75 -13.90
N GLY A 346 14.96 -1.11 -12.62
CA GLY A 346 14.31 -2.26 -12.02
C GLY A 346 14.60 -3.57 -12.76
N THR A 347 15.82 -3.73 -13.29
CA THR A 347 16.17 -4.85 -14.19
C THR A 347 16.13 -6.22 -13.52
N GLY A 348 16.24 -6.25 -12.22
CA GLY A 348 16.18 -7.48 -11.43
C GLY A 348 15.16 -7.46 -10.33
N LEU A 349 15.08 -6.33 -9.62
CA LEU A 349 14.26 -6.14 -8.41
C LEU A 349 13.57 -4.77 -8.51
N ILE A 350 12.25 -4.78 -8.61
CA ILE A 350 11.45 -3.62 -9.02
C ILE A 350 11.29 -2.55 -7.93
N TRP A 351 11.52 -2.89 -6.66
CA TRP A 351 11.46 -1.94 -5.54
C TRP A 351 12.85 -1.42 -5.12
N ARG A 352 13.80 -1.30 -6.09
CA ARG A 352 15.19 -0.87 -5.83
C ARG A 352 15.64 0.31 -6.69
N GLY A 353 14.76 1.25 -6.95
CA GLY A 353 15.14 2.47 -7.67
C GLY A 353 14.04 3.12 -8.51
N PRO A 354 13.16 2.36 -9.22
CA PRO A 354 12.06 2.96 -9.97
C PRO A 354 11.15 3.84 -9.11
N THR A 355 10.51 4.80 -9.77
CA THR A 355 9.45 5.66 -9.19
C THR A 355 8.10 4.97 -9.31
N TRP A 356 7.27 5.07 -8.27
CA TRP A 356 5.96 4.46 -8.16
C TRP A 356 4.90 5.52 -7.87
N VAL A 357 3.79 5.51 -8.62
CA VAL A 357 2.75 6.56 -8.49
C VAL A 357 2.00 6.46 -7.16
N ASN A 358 1.77 5.25 -6.65
CA ASN A 358 1.11 5.06 -5.36
C ASN A 358 1.92 5.65 -4.18
N THR A 359 3.24 5.43 -4.14
CA THR A 359 4.09 6.05 -3.12
C THR A 359 4.18 7.57 -3.29
N ASN A 360 4.24 8.07 -4.52
CA ASN A 360 4.19 9.50 -4.79
C ASN A 360 2.88 10.13 -4.30
N TRP A 361 1.76 9.47 -4.52
CA TRP A 361 0.45 9.92 -4.03
C TRP A 361 0.41 9.99 -2.50
N LEU A 362 0.94 8.97 -1.81
CA LEU A 362 1.02 8.97 -0.34
C LEU A 362 1.89 10.14 0.17
N LEU A 363 3.05 10.35 -0.44
CA LEU A 363 3.94 11.46 -0.09
C LEU A 363 3.32 12.83 -0.40
N TRP A 364 2.65 12.98 -1.54
CA TRP A 364 1.92 14.18 -1.90
C TRP A 364 0.85 14.53 -0.85
N ARG A 365 0.06 13.55 -0.41
CA ARG A 365 -0.92 13.72 0.67
C ARG A 365 -0.26 14.15 1.98
N GLY A 366 0.86 13.53 2.34
CA GLY A 366 1.62 13.87 3.53
C GLY A 366 2.18 15.29 3.47
N LEU A 367 2.80 15.67 2.38
CA LEU A 367 3.34 17.02 2.18
C LEU A 367 2.26 18.11 2.28
N GLN A 368 1.08 17.88 1.70
CA GLN A 368 -0.06 18.79 1.86
C GLN A 368 -0.48 18.95 3.32
N ARG A 369 -0.58 17.85 4.08
CA ARG A 369 -0.94 17.86 5.50
C ARG A 369 0.00 18.69 6.37
N HIS A 370 1.30 18.67 6.04
CA HIS A 370 2.33 19.40 6.80
C HIS A 370 2.59 20.82 6.27
N GLY A 371 1.89 21.25 5.24
CA GLY A 371 2.00 22.61 4.69
C GLY A 371 3.18 22.79 3.74
N GLU A 372 3.82 21.70 3.26
CA GLU A 372 4.87 21.70 2.24
C GLU A 372 4.26 21.81 0.82
N ALA A 373 3.40 22.82 0.61
CA ALA A 373 2.55 22.95 -0.58
C ALA A 373 3.36 23.06 -1.89
N GLU A 374 4.49 23.77 -1.87
CA GLU A 374 5.35 23.92 -3.04
C GLU A 374 5.93 22.58 -3.49
N LEU A 375 6.48 21.80 -2.53
CA LEU A 375 7.05 20.48 -2.81
C LEU A 375 5.97 19.49 -3.22
N ALA A 376 4.80 19.55 -2.61
CA ALA A 376 3.64 18.75 -3.01
C ALA A 376 3.22 19.05 -4.46
N GLY A 377 3.15 20.34 -4.85
CA GLY A 377 2.86 20.76 -6.22
C GLY A 377 3.90 20.25 -7.22
N GLN A 378 5.19 20.42 -6.93
CA GLN A 378 6.29 19.91 -7.77
C GLN A 378 6.22 18.39 -7.95
N LEU A 379 5.91 17.63 -6.88
CA LEU A 379 5.75 16.18 -6.93
C LEU A 379 4.53 15.77 -7.78
N ALA A 380 3.42 16.48 -7.64
CA ALA A 380 2.21 16.23 -8.44
C ALA A 380 2.48 16.49 -9.92
N ASP A 381 3.05 17.65 -10.27
CA ASP A 381 3.35 18.01 -11.65
C ASP A 381 4.30 17.01 -12.33
N ALA A 382 5.37 16.62 -11.63
CA ALA A 382 6.33 15.64 -12.14
C ALA A 382 5.67 14.26 -12.35
N THR A 383 4.80 13.82 -11.42
CA THR A 383 4.10 12.55 -11.51
C THR A 383 3.08 12.53 -12.64
N VAL A 384 2.27 13.60 -12.76
CA VAL A 384 1.29 13.75 -13.84
C VAL A 384 1.98 13.81 -15.21
N ALA A 385 3.07 14.57 -15.34
CA ALA A 385 3.85 14.65 -16.58
C ALA A 385 4.45 13.30 -16.97
N MET A 386 4.99 12.55 -16.00
CA MET A 386 5.56 11.22 -16.19
C MET A 386 4.50 10.23 -16.71
N VAL A 387 3.32 10.20 -16.08
CA VAL A 387 2.22 9.30 -16.49
C VAL A 387 1.67 9.70 -17.85
N ALA A 388 1.48 11.02 -18.11
CA ALA A 388 1.01 11.52 -19.39
C ALA A 388 1.96 11.16 -20.55
N GLN A 389 3.28 11.16 -20.29
CA GLN A 389 4.31 10.82 -21.28
C GLN A 389 4.37 9.30 -21.57
N ALA A 390 4.29 8.47 -20.54
CA ALA A 390 4.65 7.04 -20.64
C ALA A 390 3.46 6.08 -20.54
N GLY A 391 2.25 6.60 -20.28
CA GLY A 391 1.05 5.79 -20.05
C GLY A 391 0.95 5.25 -18.62
N LEU A 392 -0.15 4.54 -18.34
CA LEU A 392 -0.37 3.88 -17.04
C LEU A 392 0.50 2.64 -16.95
N ARG A 393 1.64 2.76 -16.31
CA ARG A 393 2.64 1.70 -16.14
C ARG A 393 2.76 1.32 -14.66
N GLU A 394 3.28 0.13 -14.39
CA GLU A 394 3.47 -0.36 -13.04
C GLU A 394 4.43 0.53 -12.24
N PHE A 395 5.56 0.90 -12.86
CA PHE A 395 6.57 1.81 -12.31
C PHE A 395 7.33 2.53 -13.44
N TYR A 396 8.18 3.48 -13.08
CA TYR A 396 8.83 4.35 -14.05
C TYR A 396 10.31 4.57 -13.72
N ASN A 397 11.10 4.83 -14.74
CA ASN A 397 12.49 5.22 -14.57
C ASN A 397 12.59 6.65 -14.02
N PRO A 398 13.22 6.89 -12.85
CA PRO A 398 13.24 8.22 -12.21
C PRO A 398 14.06 9.28 -12.99
N HIS A 399 14.93 8.86 -13.89
CA HIS A 399 15.72 9.80 -14.70
C HIS A 399 15.04 10.20 -16.01
N SER A 400 14.40 9.24 -16.69
CA SER A 400 13.84 9.45 -18.04
C SER A 400 12.32 9.55 -18.09
N GLY A 401 11.61 9.09 -17.03
CA GLY A 401 10.16 8.94 -17.04
C GLY A 401 9.66 7.77 -17.90
N GLN A 402 10.57 6.93 -18.43
CA GLN A 402 10.19 5.75 -19.19
C GLN A 402 9.32 4.82 -18.34
N GLY A 403 8.17 4.43 -18.88
CA GLY A 403 7.29 3.45 -18.27
C GLY A 403 7.87 2.04 -18.30
N LEU A 404 7.79 1.34 -17.18
CA LEU A 404 8.35 0.01 -16.96
C LEU A 404 7.29 -0.90 -16.32
N GLY A 405 7.59 -2.21 -16.22
CA GLY A 405 6.67 -3.20 -15.67
C GLY A 405 5.40 -3.39 -16.50
N ALA A 406 4.31 -3.75 -15.84
CA ALA A 406 3.04 -4.04 -16.49
C ALA A 406 2.36 -2.78 -17.08
N GLU A 407 1.61 -2.98 -18.16
CA GLU A 407 0.81 -1.95 -18.84
C GLU A 407 -0.61 -1.88 -18.29
N SER A 408 -1.31 -0.78 -18.58
CA SER A 408 -2.68 -0.52 -18.09
C SER A 408 -2.76 -0.72 -16.59
N PHE A 409 -1.78 -0.18 -15.86
CA PHE A 409 -1.65 -0.42 -14.43
C PHE A 409 -2.52 0.55 -13.63
N GLY A 410 -3.50 0.00 -12.92
CA GLY A 410 -4.61 0.75 -12.34
C GLY A 410 -4.22 1.85 -11.35
N TRP A 411 -3.28 1.59 -10.41
CA TRP A 411 -2.91 2.63 -9.43
C TRP A 411 -2.19 3.84 -10.02
N SER A 412 -1.60 3.70 -11.22
CA SER A 412 -0.97 4.86 -11.88
C SER A 412 -1.98 5.93 -12.32
N ALA A 413 -3.27 5.57 -12.32
CA ALA A 413 -4.36 6.54 -12.49
C ALA A 413 -4.52 7.49 -11.28
N LEU A 414 -3.86 7.24 -10.12
CA LEU A 414 -3.80 8.19 -8.99
C LEU A 414 -3.21 9.55 -9.40
N ALA A 415 -2.44 9.61 -10.47
CA ALA A 415 -2.01 10.88 -11.07
C ALA A 415 -3.21 11.79 -11.44
N LEU A 416 -4.41 11.22 -11.66
CA LEU A 416 -5.63 11.99 -11.87
C LEU A 416 -6.10 12.67 -10.57
N ASP A 417 -6.11 11.97 -9.44
CA ASP A 417 -6.46 12.57 -8.14
C ASP A 417 -5.47 13.68 -7.75
N MET A 418 -4.18 13.52 -8.05
CA MET A 418 -3.18 14.58 -7.85
C MET A 418 -3.46 15.80 -8.72
N ALA A 419 -3.87 15.62 -9.98
CA ALA A 419 -4.15 16.71 -10.92
C ALA A 419 -5.46 17.45 -10.63
N GLU A 420 -6.48 16.76 -10.12
CA GLU A 420 -7.82 17.31 -9.88
C GLU A 420 -7.95 17.96 -8.49
N SER A 421 -7.02 17.67 -7.59
CA SER A 421 -7.03 18.13 -6.19
C SER A 421 -5.90 19.13 -5.87
N SER A 422 -5.14 19.56 -6.90
CA SER A 422 -4.02 20.52 -6.79
C SER A 422 -4.50 21.95 -6.83
#